data_4e034554aa66eca9b9fed8baf2c8046c
#
_entry.id   4e034554aa66eca9b9fed8baf2c8046c
#
_cell.length_a   1.000
_cell.length_b   1.000
_cell.length_c   1.000
_cell.angle_alpha   90.00
_cell.angle_beta   90.00
_cell.angle_gamma   90.00
#
_symmetry.space_group_name_H-M   'P 1'
#
loop_
_entity.id
_entity.type
_entity.pdbx_description
1 polymer ?
#
loop_
_entity_poly.entity_id
_entity_poly.type
_entity_poly.pdbx_seq_one_letter_code
_entity_poly.pdbx_strand_id
1 'polypeptide(L)'
;GWDVEDGTVYLEHADKQKTSFEMPDDELEITATYKTLSYELQVENGQGGGTYDFGKTVRITAQEKAGATFKGWVVKEGELELSEEEAASPELTISMPAADVVLAAEYDQNQHQVTINRSGSGSYLVGETVTLVADEAGTGKEFTGWEVEEGAVSIQNANKQKASFEMPDGELVINAIFKDIDYKVSVNDGDGSGTYHYGDQVQVTAKDSNNGVPFSHWTIDKGTLEISDLTVQNLTFAMPAEEVA
;
A
#
# COMPACT_ATOMS: atom_id res chain seq x y z
N GLY A 1 48.76 -15.94 27.81
CA GLY A 1 49.69 -15.80 28.91
C GLY A 1 50.29 -17.12 29.37
N TRP A 2 50.98 -17.08 30.47
CA TRP A 2 51.59 -18.23 31.11
C TRP A 2 51.25 -18.20 32.60
N ASP A 3 50.83 -19.29 33.16
CA ASP A 3 50.54 -19.46 34.59
C ASP A 3 51.53 -20.50 35.16
N VAL A 4 51.94 -20.30 36.42
CA VAL A 4 52.73 -21.25 37.18
C VAL A 4 51.76 -22.09 38.01
N GLU A 5 51.62 -23.38 37.66
CA GLU A 5 50.71 -24.33 38.34
C GLU A 5 51.37 -24.91 39.58
N ASP A 6 52.65 -25.22 39.52
CA ASP A 6 53.46 -25.72 40.65
C ASP A 6 54.85 -25.10 40.65
N GLY A 7 55.43 -24.87 41.82
CA GLY A 7 56.69 -24.19 42.02
C GLY A 7 56.56 -22.67 42.15
N THR A 8 57.70 -21.99 42.33
CA THR A 8 57.74 -20.53 42.40
C THR A 8 58.84 -20.01 41.46
N VAL A 9 58.40 -19.28 40.43
CA VAL A 9 59.33 -18.69 39.44
C VAL A 9 58.79 -17.33 38.95
N TYR A 10 59.68 -16.39 38.65
CA TYR A 10 59.34 -15.15 38.00
C TYR A 10 59.39 -15.31 36.48
N LEU A 11 58.26 -15.06 35.79
CA LEU A 11 58.18 -15.06 34.35
C LEU A 11 58.33 -13.62 33.82
N GLU A 12 59.34 -13.37 32.97
CA GLU A 12 59.67 -12.01 32.48
C GLU A 12 58.55 -11.36 31.65
N HIS A 13 57.83 -12.16 30.92
CA HIS A 13 56.71 -11.71 30.03
C HIS A 13 55.58 -12.73 30.07
N ALA A 14 54.97 -12.93 31.23
CA ALA A 14 53.91 -13.91 31.43
C ALA A 14 52.66 -13.65 30.55
N ASP A 15 52.45 -12.42 30.08
CA ASP A 15 51.38 -12.00 29.22
C ASP A 15 51.64 -12.17 27.69
N LYS A 16 52.87 -12.56 27.32
CA LYS A 16 53.26 -12.68 25.91
C LYS A 16 53.40 -14.14 25.48
N GLN A 17 53.39 -14.36 24.16
CA GLN A 17 53.55 -15.68 23.56
C GLN A 17 54.88 -16.37 23.93
N LYS A 18 55.93 -15.59 24.20
CA LYS A 18 57.22 -16.07 24.68
C LYS A 18 57.53 -15.46 26.01
N THR A 19 57.92 -16.28 26.96
CA THR A 19 58.43 -15.89 28.27
C THR A 19 59.77 -16.53 28.51
N SER A 20 60.55 -15.98 29.46
CA SER A 20 61.80 -16.54 29.96
C SER A 20 61.79 -16.53 31.48
N PHE A 21 62.46 -17.47 32.08
CA PHE A 21 62.61 -17.57 33.50
C PHE A 21 63.94 -18.26 33.85
N GLU A 22 64.39 -18.07 35.06
CA GLU A 22 65.51 -18.85 35.61
C GLU A 22 64.96 -20.10 36.29
N MET A 23 65.50 -21.28 35.93
CA MET A 23 65.04 -22.55 36.46
C MET A 23 65.36 -22.65 37.95
N PRO A 24 64.33 -22.86 38.83
CA PRO A 24 64.51 -23.07 40.24
C PRO A 24 65.11 -24.46 40.51
N ASP A 25 65.56 -24.70 41.78
CA ASP A 25 66.09 -26.01 42.22
C ASP A 25 64.98 -27.07 42.49
N ASP A 26 63.71 -26.65 42.37
CA ASP A 26 62.50 -27.47 42.57
C ASP A 26 61.79 -27.77 41.23
N GLU A 27 60.88 -28.73 41.30
CA GLU A 27 59.97 -28.99 40.15
C GLU A 27 59.13 -27.76 39.82
N LEU A 28 58.90 -27.57 38.54
CA LEU A 28 58.12 -26.41 38.00
C LEU A 28 57.13 -26.94 36.94
N GLU A 29 55.85 -26.56 37.12
CA GLU A 29 54.81 -26.76 36.13
C GLU A 29 54.32 -25.39 35.67
N ILE A 30 54.40 -25.12 34.35
CA ILE A 30 53.91 -23.91 33.72
C ILE A 30 52.92 -24.27 32.59
N THR A 31 51.82 -23.54 32.56
CA THR A 31 50.74 -23.76 31.59
C THR A 31 50.54 -22.52 30.71
N ALA A 32 50.41 -22.73 29.41
CA ALA A 32 50.03 -21.64 28.49
C ALA A 32 48.54 -21.38 28.62
N THR A 33 48.20 -20.14 28.95
CA THR A 33 46.80 -19.69 29.09
C THR A 33 46.36 -18.85 27.87
N TYR A 34 45.16 -19.10 27.41
CA TYR A 34 44.61 -18.45 26.24
C TYR A 34 43.36 -17.68 26.63
N LYS A 35 43.17 -16.50 26.02
CA LYS A 35 41.98 -15.70 26.14
C LYS A 35 41.20 -15.77 24.83
N THR A 36 39.94 -16.13 24.92
CA THR A 36 39.05 -16.04 23.77
C THR A 36 38.88 -14.57 23.34
N LEU A 37 39.00 -14.32 22.06
CA LEU A 37 38.76 -13.01 21.49
C LEU A 37 37.28 -12.90 21.14
N SER A 38 36.74 -11.73 21.42
CA SER A 38 35.36 -11.40 21.10
C SER A 38 35.30 -10.36 20.00
N TYR A 39 34.29 -10.46 19.13
CA TYR A 39 34.09 -9.61 17.97
C TYR A 39 32.68 -9.08 17.94
N GLU A 40 32.48 -7.94 17.28
CA GLU A 40 31.17 -7.30 17.16
C GLU A 40 30.40 -7.86 15.93
N LEU A 41 29.15 -8.21 16.16
CA LEU A 41 28.17 -8.49 15.12
C LEU A 41 27.14 -7.37 15.09
N GLN A 42 27.09 -6.58 14.03
CA GLN A 42 26.03 -5.62 13.77
C GLN A 42 25.00 -6.24 12.84
N VAL A 43 23.72 -6.14 13.21
CA VAL A 43 22.61 -6.67 12.40
C VAL A 43 21.65 -5.52 12.05
N GLU A 44 21.63 -5.15 10.78
CA GLU A 44 20.72 -4.14 10.24
C GLU A 44 19.39 -4.78 9.82
N ASN A 45 18.28 -4.16 10.18
CA ASN A 45 16.93 -4.64 9.91
C ASN A 45 16.66 -6.06 10.46
N GLY A 46 17.29 -6.41 11.58
CA GLY A 46 17.16 -7.73 12.23
C GLY A 46 17.53 -7.68 13.70
N GLN A 47 17.53 -8.85 14.31
CA GLN A 47 17.87 -9.07 15.71
C GLN A 47 19.03 -10.10 15.80
N GLY A 48 19.76 -10.10 16.92
CA GLY A 48 20.86 -11.01 17.17
C GLY A 48 22.23 -10.33 17.13
N GLY A 49 22.28 -8.99 16.95
CA GLY A 49 23.52 -8.22 17.06
C GLY A 49 24.07 -8.18 18.49
N GLY A 50 25.38 -8.04 18.62
CA GLY A 50 26.07 -7.98 19.91
C GLY A 50 27.55 -8.34 19.80
N THR A 51 28.22 -8.43 20.96
CA THR A 51 29.62 -8.89 21.04
C THR A 51 29.66 -10.38 21.42
N TYR A 52 30.33 -11.17 20.63
CA TYR A 52 30.38 -12.62 20.79
C TYR A 52 31.83 -13.14 20.70
N ASP A 53 32.11 -14.19 21.45
CA ASP A 53 33.36 -14.88 21.37
C ASP A 53 33.54 -15.59 20.02
N PHE A 54 34.73 -15.66 19.53
CA PHE A 54 35.08 -16.45 18.33
C PHE A 54 34.55 -17.88 18.43
N GLY A 55 33.88 -18.35 17.38
CA GLY A 55 33.27 -19.68 17.29
C GLY A 55 31.94 -19.81 18.04
N LYS A 56 31.43 -18.74 18.68
CA LYS A 56 30.11 -18.77 19.33
C LYS A 56 29.01 -18.87 18.28
N THR A 57 28.10 -19.81 18.50
CA THR A 57 26.88 -19.93 17.68
C THR A 57 25.90 -18.81 18.04
N VAL A 58 25.50 -18.02 17.05
CA VAL A 58 24.58 -16.89 17.18
C VAL A 58 23.37 -17.10 16.26
N ARG A 59 22.18 -16.93 16.80
CA ARG A 59 20.93 -16.90 16.03
C ARG A 59 20.57 -15.46 15.68
N ILE A 60 20.25 -15.24 14.41
CA ILE A 60 19.89 -13.95 13.84
C ILE A 60 18.52 -14.10 13.21
N THR A 61 17.68 -13.09 13.35
CA THR A 61 16.31 -13.10 12.79
C THR A 61 16.05 -11.77 12.07
N ALA A 62 15.59 -11.84 10.83
CA ALA A 62 15.16 -10.67 10.08
C ALA A 62 13.93 -10.04 10.74
N GLN A 63 13.87 -8.72 10.77
CA GLN A 63 12.72 -7.99 11.27
C GLN A 63 11.59 -8.02 10.23
N GLU A 64 10.37 -8.37 10.62
CA GLU A 64 9.21 -8.21 9.74
C GLU A 64 9.02 -6.74 9.34
N LYS A 65 8.79 -6.51 8.06
CA LYS A 65 8.58 -5.19 7.49
C LYS A 65 7.25 -5.17 6.72
N ALA A 66 6.30 -4.38 7.20
CA ALA A 66 5.00 -4.25 6.56
C ALA A 66 5.15 -3.77 5.11
N GLY A 67 4.41 -4.40 4.20
CA GLY A 67 4.43 -4.07 2.77
C GLY A 67 5.71 -4.46 2.04
N ALA A 68 6.54 -5.32 2.63
CA ALA A 68 7.76 -5.79 2.00
C ALA A 68 8.05 -7.27 2.35
N THR A 69 8.59 -7.98 1.41
CA THR A 69 8.97 -9.40 1.55
C THR A 69 10.49 -9.49 1.75
N PHE A 70 10.90 -10.30 2.73
CA PHE A 70 12.32 -10.58 2.96
C PHE A 70 12.96 -11.15 1.69
N LYS A 71 14.05 -10.51 1.25
CA LYS A 71 14.80 -10.89 0.05
C LYS A 71 16.01 -11.76 0.37
N GLY A 72 16.69 -11.45 1.48
CA GLY A 72 17.87 -12.18 1.89
C GLY A 72 18.78 -11.38 2.80
N TRP A 73 19.77 -12.08 3.34
CA TRP A 73 20.87 -11.49 4.10
C TRP A 73 22.02 -11.11 3.20
N VAL A 74 22.60 -9.95 3.45
CA VAL A 74 23.80 -9.45 2.77
C VAL A 74 24.87 -9.11 3.80
N VAL A 75 26.06 -9.69 3.64
CA VAL A 75 27.24 -9.32 4.44
C VAL A 75 27.78 -8.02 3.87
N LYS A 76 27.68 -6.93 4.64
CA LYS A 76 28.18 -5.59 4.27
C LYS A 76 29.65 -5.43 4.59
N GLU A 77 30.08 -5.98 5.73
CA GLU A 77 31.46 -5.92 6.20
C GLU A 77 31.81 -7.21 6.95
N GLY A 78 33.10 -7.60 6.92
CA GLY A 78 33.64 -8.77 7.59
C GLY A 78 33.77 -10.01 6.71
N GLU A 79 34.37 -11.04 7.28
CA GLU A 79 34.64 -12.33 6.61
C GLU A 79 33.62 -13.39 7.05
N LEU A 80 32.38 -13.23 6.63
CA LEU A 80 31.31 -14.21 6.82
C LEU A 80 30.80 -14.69 5.46
N GLU A 81 30.90 -15.98 5.20
CA GLU A 81 30.34 -16.61 4.02
C GLU A 81 29.01 -17.26 4.37
N LEU A 82 27.97 -16.94 3.60
CA LEU A 82 26.65 -17.54 3.68
C LEU A 82 26.39 -18.34 2.41
N SER A 83 25.86 -19.55 2.58
CA SER A 83 25.29 -20.28 1.45
C SER A 83 24.03 -19.58 0.92
N GLU A 84 23.62 -19.88 -0.31
CA GLU A 84 22.39 -19.33 -0.89
C GLU A 84 21.15 -19.65 -0.02
N GLU A 85 21.10 -20.85 0.59
CA GLU A 85 20.00 -21.26 1.46
C GLU A 85 19.99 -20.45 2.77
N GLU A 86 21.16 -20.27 3.40
CA GLU A 86 21.32 -19.44 4.59
C GLU A 86 20.96 -17.99 4.34
N ALA A 87 21.45 -17.42 3.23
CA ALA A 87 21.14 -16.04 2.86
C ALA A 87 19.64 -15.82 2.57
N ALA A 88 18.95 -16.81 2.04
CA ALA A 88 17.52 -16.72 1.71
C ALA A 88 16.58 -16.99 2.92
N SER A 89 17.10 -17.46 4.06
CA SER A 89 16.30 -17.75 5.23
C SER A 89 16.14 -16.53 6.14
N PRO A 90 14.93 -16.13 6.55
CA PRO A 90 14.75 -15.02 7.50
C PRO A 90 15.30 -15.34 8.90
N GLU A 91 15.49 -16.63 9.22
CA GLU A 91 16.19 -17.08 10.41
C GLU A 91 17.53 -17.70 10.02
N LEU A 92 18.62 -17.17 10.58
CA LEU A 92 19.98 -17.54 10.28
C LEU A 92 20.72 -17.93 11.56
N THR A 93 21.56 -18.94 11.46
CA THR A 93 22.47 -19.34 12.56
C THR A 93 23.90 -19.36 12.04
N ILE A 94 24.75 -18.55 12.64
CA ILE A 94 26.16 -18.44 12.25
C ILE A 94 27.09 -18.87 13.39
N SER A 95 28.31 -19.21 13.03
CA SER A 95 29.44 -19.29 13.98
C SER A 95 30.21 -17.97 13.88
N MET A 96 30.42 -17.26 14.98
CA MET A 96 31.10 -15.96 14.98
C MET A 96 32.52 -16.09 14.43
N PRO A 97 32.88 -15.39 13.33
CA PRO A 97 34.21 -15.43 12.76
C PRO A 97 35.24 -14.66 13.62
N ALA A 98 36.52 -14.74 13.25
CA ALA A 98 37.57 -13.99 13.91
C ALA A 98 37.73 -12.55 13.40
N ALA A 99 36.58 -11.90 13.13
CA ALA A 99 36.46 -10.52 12.65
C ALA A 99 35.10 -9.94 13.03
N ASP A 100 35.04 -8.62 13.09
CA ASP A 100 33.74 -7.90 13.19
C ASP A 100 32.94 -8.10 11.90
N VAL A 101 31.61 -8.18 12.03
CA VAL A 101 30.69 -8.45 10.92
C VAL A 101 29.56 -7.44 10.94
N VAL A 102 29.21 -6.93 9.76
CA VAL A 102 27.97 -6.17 9.51
C VAL A 102 27.10 -6.96 8.55
N LEU A 103 25.93 -7.39 9.03
CA LEU A 103 24.94 -8.17 8.29
C LEU A 103 23.66 -7.35 8.16
N ALA A 104 23.09 -7.29 6.96
CA ALA A 104 21.87 -6.57 6.69
C ALA A 104 20.79 -7.48 6.10
N ALA A 105 19.56 -7.40 6.61
CA ALA A 105 18.40 -7.96 5.94
C ALA A 105 17.93 -7.00 4.84
N GLU A 106 17.81 -7.50 3.61
CA GLU A 106 17.26 -6.79 2.46
C GLU A 106 15.82 -7.26 2.18
N TYR A 107 15.01 -6.34 1.61
CA TYR A 107 13.60 -6.56 1.34
C TYR A 107 13.22 -6.03 -0.04
N ASP A 108 12.35 -6.77 -0.72
CA ASP A 108 11.65 -6.28 -1.90
C ASP A 108 10.29 -5.73 -1.47
N GLN A 109 9.93 -4.54 -1.95
CA GLN A 109 8.64 -3.93 -1.65
C GLN A 109 7.52 -4.66 -2.39
N ASN A 110 6.44 -4.99 -1.69
CA ASN A 110 5.30 -5.69 -2.28
C ASN A 110 4.59 -4.79 -3.30
N GLN A 111 4.05 -5.43 -4.33
CA GLN A 111 3.29 -4.78 -5.39
C GLN A 111 1.94 -5.49 -5.55
N HIS A 112 0.87 -4.70 -5.61
CA HIS A 112 -0.49 -5.22 -5.74
C HIS A 112 -1.25 -4.57 -6.88
N GLN A 113 -2.25 -5.28 -7.41
CA GLN A 113 -3.12 -4.82 -8.47
C GLN A 113 -4.22 -3.90 -7.90
N VAL A 114 -4.44 -2.78 -8.59
CA VAL A 114 -5.64 -1.97 -8.42
C VAL A 114 -6.47 -2.08 -9.69
N THR A 115 -7.70 -2.55 -9.56
CA THR A 115 -8.68 -2.56 -10.64
C THR A 115 -9.61 -1.37 -10.44
N ILE A 116 -9.68 -0.48 -11.43
CA ILE A 116 -10.52 0.70 -11.39
C ILE A 116 -11.51 0.62 -12.53
N ASN A 117 -12.80 0.55 -12.20
CA ASN A 117 -13.86 0.57 -13.18
C ASN A 117 -13.94 1.98 -13.80
N ARG A 118 -13.85 2.07 -15.13
CA ARG A 118 -13.87 3.31 -15.92
C ARG A 118 -12.75 4.32 -15.64
N SER A 119 -11.60 3.82 -15.14
CA SER A 119 -10.38 4.60 -14.98
C SER A 119 -9.23 3.61 -14.94
N GLY A 120 -8.07 3.90 -15.46
CA GLY A 120 -7.00 2.92 -15.66
C GLY A 120 -6.70 2.04 -14.43
N SER A 121 -6.60 0.74 -14.68
CA SER A 121 -6.10 -0.23 -13.70
C SER A 121 -4.57 -0.29 -13.76
N GLY A 122 -3.91 -0.69 -12.68
CA GLY A 122 -2.45 -0.78 -12.61
C GLY A 122 -1.94 -1.54 -11.41
N SER A 123 -0.64 -1.81 -11.41
CA SER A 123 0.06 -2.38 -10.27
C SER A 123 0.91 -1.30 -9.60
N TYR A 124 0.83 -1.23 -8.29
CA TYR A 124 1.46 -0.19 -7.47
C TYR A 124 2.20 -0.80 -6.29
N LEU A 125 3.31 -0.19 -5.90
CA LEU A 125 4.05 -0.58 -4.71
C LEU A 125 3.29 -0.16 -3.44
N VAL A 126 3.37 -0.98 -2.38
CA VAL A 126 2.79 -0.63 -1.08
C VAL A 126 3.34 0.72 -0.58
N GLY A 127 2.44 1.62 -0.16
CA GLY A 127 2.77 2.99 0.23
C GLY A 127 2.90 3.98 -0.94
N GLU A 128 2.78 3.54 -2.19
CA GLU A 128 2.74 4.44 -3.35
C GLU A 128 1.44 5.25 -3.37
N THR A 129 1.52 6.54 -3.71
CA THR A 129 0.33 7.37 -3.88
C THR A 129 -0.33 7.08 -5.24
N VAL A 130 -1.52 6.52 -5.21
CA VAL A 130 -2.34 6.25 -6.39
C VAL A 130 -3.31 7.40 -6.61
N THR A 131 -3.35 7.94 -7.84
CA THR A 131 -4.29 8.99 -8.22
C THR A 131 -5.44 8.39 -9.04
N LEU A 132 -6.65 8.67 -8.60
CA LEU A 132 -7.90 8.34 -9.28
C LEU A 132 -8.39 9.53 -10.08
N VAL A 133 -8.85 9.28 -11.31
CA VAL A 133 -9.52 10.30 -12.16
C VAL A 133 -10.72 9.63 -12.79
N ALA A 134 -11.93 10.04 -12.39
CA ALA A 134 -13.13 9.52 -13.01
C ALA A 134 -13.32 10.08 -14.43
N ASP A 135 -13.83 9.24 -15.33
CA ASP A 135 -14.29 9.67 -16.64
C ASP A 135 -15.40 10.74 -16.49
N GLU A 136 -15.64 11.49 -17.56
CA GLU A 136 -16.75 12.41 -17.62
C GLU A 136 -18.08 11.65 -17.43
N ALA A 137 -18.98 12.25 -16.66
CA ALA A 137 -20.32 11.71 -16.52
C ALA A 137 -21.04 11.75 -17.88
N GLY A 138 -21.70 10.67 -18.24
CA GLY A 138 -22.55 10.66 -19.43
C GLY A 138 -23.72 11.66 -19.30
N THR A 139 -24.35 11.99 -20.42
CA THR A 139 -25.51 12.92 -20.44
C THR A 139 -26.56 12.48 -19.43
N GLY A 140 -27.05 13.41 -18.64
CA GLY A 140 -28.04 13.17 -17.59
C GLY A 140 -27.53 12.45 -16.35
N LYS A 141 -26.22 12.32 -16.19
CA LYS A 141 -25.59 11.70 -15.01
C LYS A 141 -24.61 12.66 -14.33
N GLU A 142 -24.45 12.49 -13.04
CA GLU A 142 -23.44 13.20 -12.26
C GLU A 142 -22.56 12.21 -11.47
N PHE A 143 -21.28 12.55 -11.35
CA PHE A 143 -20.36 11.81 -10.49
C PHE A 143 -20.70 12.06 -9.01
N THR A 144 -20.82 10.98 -8.23
CA THR A 144 -21.17 11.06 -6.80
C THR A 144 -20.02 10.67 -5.87
N GLY A 145 -19.09 9.88 -6.35
CA GLY A 145 -17.96 9.48 -5.53
C GLY A 145 -17.24 8.24 -6.03
N TRP A 146 -16.25 7.87 -5.25
CA TRP A 146 -15.48 6.63 -5.37
C TRP A 146 -15.92 5.65 -4.29
N GLU A 147 -16.10 4.41 -4.64
CA GLU A 147 -16.44 3.32 -3.73
C GLU A 147 -15.40 2.20 -3.84
N VAL A 148 -14.97 1.68 -2.69
CA VAL A 148 -14.11 0.49 -2.62
C VAL A 148 -15.02 -0.73 -2.60
N GLU A 149 -14.96 -1.54 -3.66
CA GLU A 149 -15.73 -2.78 -3.78
C GLU A 149 -14.99 -3.95 -3.12
N GLU A 150 -13.69 -4.05 -3.35
CA GLU A 150 -12.84 -5.08 -2.75
C GLU A 150 -11.59 -4.46 -2.13
N GLY A 151 -11.15 -5.03 -1.00
CA GLY A 151 -10.03 -4.55 -0.21
C GLY A 151 -10.44 -3.48 0.80
N ALA A 152 -9.47 -2.80 1.39
CA ALA A 152 -9.69 -1.76 2.39
C ALA A 152 -8.68 -0.61 2.23
N VAL A 153 -9.17 0.56 1.90
CA VAL A 153 -8.36 1.77 1.78
C VAL A 153 -9.20 3.03 2.07
N SER A 154 -8.55 4.08 2.55
CA SER A 154 -9.18 5.38 2.74
C SER A 154 -8.86 6.29 1.55
N ILE A 155 -9.87 6.65 0.77
CA ILE A 155 -9.71 7.52 -0.41
C ILE A 155 -9.86 8.98 0.02
N GLN A 156 -8.82 9.78 -0.22
CA GLN A 156 -8.87 11.23 -0.01
C GLN A 156 -9.68 11.89 -1.13
N ASN A 157 -10.57 12.82 -0.77
CA ASN A 157 -11.47 13.48 -1.71
C ASN A 157 -12.37 12.50 -2.49
N ALA A 158 -12.86 11.44 -1.85
CA ALA A 158 -13.67 10.40 -2.48
C ALA A 158 -14.93 10.92 -3.19
N ASN A 159 -15.41 12.12 -2.84
CA ASN A 159 -16.57 12.78 -3.47
C ASN A 159 -16.20 13.68 -4.66
N LYS A 160 -14.93 13.68 -5.11
CA LYS A 160 -14.48 14.46 -6.26
C LYS A 160 -13.98 13.54 -7.38
N GLN A 161 -14.13 13.98 -8.62
CA GLN A 161 -13.64 13.23 -9.79
C GLN A 161 -12.14 12.90 -9.70
N LYS A 162 -11.35 13.81 -9.14
CA LYS A 162 -9.94 13.55 -8.84
C LYS A 162 -9.78 13.27 -7.35
N ALA A 163 -9.29 12.08 -7.04
CA ALA A 163 -9.08 11.55 -5.70
C ALA A 163 -7.71 10.86 -5.61
N SER A 164 -7.30 10.45 -4.42
CA SER A 164 -6.05 9.71 -4.23
C SER A 164 -6.10 8.86 -2.95
N PHE A 165 -5.23 7.87 -2.90
CA PHE A 165 -4.99 7.05 -1.72
C PHE A 165 -3.55 6.55 -1.69
N GLU A 166 -3.09 6.06 -0.54
CA GLU A 166 -1.84 5.32 -0.41
C GLU A 166 -2.12 3.84 -0.59
N MET A 167 -1.33 3.15 -1.44
CA MET A 167 -1.51 1.74 -1.75
C MET A 167 -1.32 0.87 -0.50
N PRO A 168 -2.35 0.13 -0.05
CA PRO A 168 -2.24 -0.81 1.05
C PRO A 168 -1.50 -2.09 0.62
N ASP A 169 -1.20 -2.95 1.60
CA ASP A 169 -0.65 -4.29 1.35
C ASP A 169 -1.80 -5.27 1.00
N GLY A 170 -2.32 -5.14 -0.21
CA GLY A 170 -3.41 -5.95 -0.74
C GLY A 170 -4.00 -5.41 -2.04
N GLU A 171 -4.72 -6.27 -2.74
CA GLU A 171 -5.42 -5.91 -3.98
C GLU A 171 -6.65 -5.04 -3.69
N LEU A 172 -7.01 -4.19 -4.65
CA LEU A 172 -8.15 -3.29 -4.55
C LEU A 172 -9.00 -3.34 -5.82
N VAL A 173 -10.32 -3.26 -5.62
CA VAL A 173 -11.29 -2.93 -6.68
C VAL A 173 -12.01 -1.65 -6.26
N ILE A 174 -11.93 -0.63 -7.12
CA ILE A 174 -12.47 0.71 -6.85
C ILE A 174 -13.38 1.13 -8.01
N ASN A 175 -14.56 1.63 -7.68
CA ASN A 175 -15.56 2.07 -8.64
C ASN A 175 -15.80 3.57 -8.57
N ALA A 176 -15.85 4.21 -9.73
CA ALA A 176 -16.43 5.53 -9.89
C ALA A 176 -17.95 5.41 -9.95
N ILE A 177 -18.65 6.07 -9.06
CA ILE A 177 -20.11 5.99 -8.93
C ILE A 177 -20.75 7.23 -9.53
N PHE A 178 -21.76 6.97 -10.36
CA PHE A 178 -22.58 7.98 -11.02
C PHE A 178 -24.05 7.72 -10.71
N LYS A 179 -24.82 8.79 -10.58
CA LYS A 179 -26.28 8.71 -10.47
C LYS A 179 -26.94 9.51 -11.59
N ASP A 180 -28.19 9.18 -11.87
CA ASP A 180 -29.03 9.97 -12.76
C ASP A 180 -29.38 11.31 -12.12
N ILE A 181 -29.42 12.36 -12.96
CA ILE A 181 -29.85 13.70 -12.55
C ILE A 181 -31.34 13.80 -12.71
N ASP A 182 -32.01 14.29 -11.67
CA ASP A 182 -33.43 14.56 -11.67
C ASP A 182 -33.72 15.89 -12.39
N TYR A 183 -34.54 15.83 -13.44
CA TYR A 183 -35.02 16.99 -14.17
C TYR A 183 -36.52 17.18 -13.96
N LYS A 184 -36.95 18.42 -13.73
CA LYS A 184 -38.35 18.73 -13.49
C LYS A 184 -39.11 19.05 -14.78
N VAL A 185 -40.26 18.45 -14.95
CA VAL A 185 -41.27 18.85 -15.92
C VAL A 185 -42.39 19.58 -15.19
N SER A 186 -42.72 20.78 -15.63
CA SER A 186 -43.84 21.59 -15.10
C SER A 186 -44.87 21.79 -16.20
N VAL A 187 -46.07 21.32 -15.98
CA VAL A 187 -47.18 21.45 -16.93
C VAL A 187 -48.23 22.36 -16.34
N ASN A 188 -48.56 23.43 -17.04
CA ASN A 188 -49.65 24.35 -16.73
C ASN A 188 -50.90 23.94 -17.51
N ASP A 189 -52.04 23.95 -16.87
CA ASP A 189 -53.33 23.57 -17.44
C ASP A 189 -53.40 22.16 -18.06
N GLY A 190 -52.63 21.22 -17.46
CA GLY A 190 -52.55 19.85 -17.92
C GLY A 190 -52.03 18.92 -16.83
N ASP A 191 -51.85 17.67 -17.19
CA ASP A 191 -51.26 16.60 -16.39
C ASP A 191 -49.89 16.19 -16.96
N GLY A 192 -49.03 15.54 -16.14
CA GLY A 192 -47.72 15.04 -16.54
C GLY A 192 -46.53 15.81 -15.92
N SER A 193 -46.84 16.77 -15.00
CA SER A 193 -45.79 17.36 -14.17
C SER A 193 -45.12 16.30 -13.30
N GLY A 194 -43.79 16.35 -13.18
CA GLY A 194 -43.06 15.37 -12.39
C GLY A 194 -41.54 15.58 -12.45
N THR A 195 -40.84 14.62 -11.89
CA THR A 195 -39.39 14.52 -11.96
C THR A 195 -39.04 13.28 -12.78
N TYR A 196 -38.16 13.46 -13.73
CA TYR A 196 -37.80 12.45 -14.71
C TYR A 196 -36.27 12.45 -14.92
N HIS A 197 -35.74 11.34 -15.38
CA HIS A 197 -34.33 11.27 -15.78
C HIS A 197 -34.16 11.50 -17.29
N TYR A 198 -32.97 11.87 -17.70
CA TYR A 198 -32.64 12.00 -19.12
C TYR A 198 -33.02 10.74 -19.91
N GLY A 199 -33.75 10.91 -20.97
CA GLY A 199 -34.20 9.83 -21.86
C GLY A 199 -35.49 9.14 -21.45
N ASP A 200 -36.04 9.45 -20.26
CA ASP A 200 -37.35 8.93 -19.84
C ASP A 200 -38.45 9.38 -20.81
N GLN A 201 -39.41 8.50 -21.07
CA GLN A 201 -40.58 8.86 -21.85
C GLN A 201 -41.56 9.63 -20.97
N VAL A 202 -41.71 10.92 -21.26
CA VAL A 202 -42.63 11.82 -20.59
C VAL A 202 -43.92 11.93 -21.41
N GLN A 203 -45.03 11.75 -20.76
CA GLN A 203 -46.36 11.99 -21.35
C GLN A 203 -47.02 13.15 -20.64
N VAL A 204 -47.49 14.13 -21.41
CA VAL A 204 -48.27 15.28 -20.90
C VAL A 204 -49.61 15.37 -21.61
N THR A 205 -50.65 15.74 -20.87
CA THR A 205 -52.02 15.82 -21.39
C THR A 205 -52.64 17.17 -21.02
N ALA A 206 -53.06 17.94 -22.00
CA ALA A 206 -53.75 19.20 -21.74
C ALA A 206 -55.18 18.96 -21.25
N LYS A 207 -55.70 19.84 -20.42
CA LYS A 207 -57.14 19.90 -20.12
C LYS A 207 -57.96 20.22 -21.37
N ASP A 208 -59.14 19.66 -21.49
CA ASP A 208 -60.05 19.90 -22.63
C ASP A 208 -60.32 21.39 -22.82
N SER A 209 -60.48 22.12 -21.71
CA SER A 209 -60.64 23.56 -21.72
C SER A 209 -60.19 24.19 -20.41
N ASN A 210 -59.80 25.47 -20.48
CA ASN A 210 -59.51 26.31 -19.32
C ASN A 210 -60.41 27.53 -19.35
N ASN A 211 -61.27 27.73 -18.30
CA ASN A 211 -62.26 28.78 -18.20
C ASN A 211 -63.18 28.87 -19.41
N GLY A 212 -63.55 27.73 -20.02
CA GLY A 212 -64.44 27.64 -21.19
C GLY A 212 -63.74 27.89 -22.53
N VAL A 213 -62.44 28.11 -22.55
CA VAL A 213 -61.65 28.22 -23.77
C VAL A 213 -61.01 26.83 -24.07
N PRO A 214 -61.33 26.24 -25.26
CA PRO A 214 -60.82 24.92 -25.61
C PRO A 214 -59.34 24.95 -25.85
N PHE A 215 -58.63 23.77 -25.65
CA PHE A 215 -57.25 23.60 -25.96
C PHE A 215 -56.97 23.97 -27.42
N SER A 216 -55.87 24.64 -27.66
CA SER A 216 -55.41 25.03 -29.00
C SER A 216 -54.05 24.42 -29.34
N HIS A 217 -53.02 24.69 -28.51
CA HIS A 217 -51.69 24.19 -28.69
C HIS A 217 -50.86 24.33 -27.41
N TRP A 218 -49.75 23.60 -27.32
CA TRP A 218 -48.75 23.74 -26.29
C TRP A 218 -47.77 24.87 -26.60
N THR A 219 -47.27 25.52 -25.58
CA THR A 219 -46.09 26.40 -25.62
C THR A 219 -45.00 25.81 -24.74
N ILE A 220 -43.75 26.00 -25.12
CA ILE A 220 -42.60 25.57 -24.35
C ILE A 220 -41.94 26.85 -23.82
N ASP A 221 -42.09 27.07 -22.51
CA ASP A 221 -41.54 28.28 -21.86
C ASP A 221 -40.11 28.06 -21.36
N LYS A 222 -39.72 26.82 -21.09
CA LYS A 222 -38.37 26.44 -20.65
C LYS A 222 -37.97 25.08 -21.22
N GLY A 223 -36.69 24.97 -21.60
CA GLY A 223 -36.11 23.75 -22.16
C GLY A 223 -36.20 23.70 -23.68
N THR A 224 -35.52 22.73 -24.26
CA THR A 224 -35.45 22.51 -25.71
C THR A 224 -36.07 21.16 -26.05
N LEU A 225 -37.23 21.18 -26.67
CA LEU A 225 -37.92 19.97 -27.13
C LEU A 225 -38.10 20.01 -28.64
N GLU A 226 -37.70 18.94 -29.32
CA GLU A 226 -38.01 18.75 -30.75
C GLU A 226 -39.35 18.02 -30.87
N ILE A 227 -40.44 18.78 -30.92
CA ILE A 227 -41.80 18.25 -31.07
C ILE A 227 -42.35 18.67 -32.43
N SER A 228 -42.72 17.72 -33.24
CA SER A 228 -43.19 17.95 -34.61
C SER A 228 -44.58 18.59 -34.68
N ASP A 229 -45.43 18.40 -33.68
CA ASP A 229 -46.79 18.92 -33.63
C ASP A 229 -47.21 19.27 -32.19
N LEU A 230 -47.32 20.57 -31.93
CA LEU A 230 -47.74 21.11 -30.64
C LEU A 230 -49.27 21.27 -30.51
N THR A 231 -50.05 20.94 -31.53
CA THR A 231 -51.52 21.07 -31.54
C THR A 231 -52.21 19.81 -31.03
N VAL A 232 -51.47 18.73 -30.76
CA VAL A 232 -52.04 17.50 -30.19
C VAL A 232 -52.16 17.63 -28.66
N GLN A 233 -53.32 17.23 -28.13
CA GLN A 233 -53.62 17.36 -26.70
C GLN A 233 -52.74 16.47 -25.80
N ASN A 234 -52.38 15.27 -26.32
CA ASN A 234 -51.48 14.34 -25.65
C ASN A 234 -50.13 14.36 -26.34
N LEU A 235 -49.09 14.85 -25.65
CA LEU A 235 -47.73 14.82 -26.15
C LEU A 235 -46.93 13.76 -25.43
N THR A 236 -45.98 13.14 -26.17
CA THR A 236 -44.99 12.26 -25.62
C THR A 236 -43.62 12.69 -26.16
N PHE A 237 -42.65 12.83 -25.28
CA PHE A 237 -41.27 13.20 -25.64
C PHE A 237 -40.26 12.49 -24.73
N ALA A 238 -39.01 12.35 -25.22
CA ALA A 238 -37.93 11.89 -24.36
C ALA A 238 -37.44 13.07 -23.52
N MET A 239 -37.23 12.87 -22.22
CA MET A 239 -36.77 13.90 -21.31
C MET A 239 -35.37 14.39 -21.72
N PRO A 240 -35.19 15.66 -22.02
CA PRO A 240 -33.86 16.24 -22.27
C PRO A 240 -33.05 16.33 -20.98
N ALA A 241 -31.76 16.64 -21.11
CA ALA A 241 -30.85 16.84 -19.95
C ALA A 241 -31.00 18.25 -19.34
N GLU A 242 -32.23 18.74 -19.26
CA GLU A 242 -32.62 20.07 -18.70
C GLU A 242 -34.07 20.06 -18.22
N GLU A 243 -34.42 21.04 -17.41
CA GLU A 243 -35.81 21.22 -16.98
C GLU A 243 -36.71 21.70 -18.13
N VAL A 244 -37.95 21.27 -18.11
CA VAL A 244 -38.98 21.60 -19.13
C VAL A 244 -40.19 22.26 -18.47
N ALA A 245 -40.72 23.32 -19.06
CA ALA A 245 -41.95 23.96 -18.67
C ALA A 245 -42.71 24.48 -19.88
#